data_f5e309186855aa02fe416e86bcba2597
#
_entry.id   f5e309186855aa02fe416e86bcba2597
#
_cell.length_a   1.000
_cell.length_b   1.000
_cell.length_c   1.000
_cell.angle_alpha   90.00
_cell.angle_beta   90.00
_cell.angle_gamma   90.00
#
_symmetry.space_group_name_H-M   'P 1'
#
loop_
_entity.id
_entity.type
_entity.pdbx_description
1 polymer ?
#
loop_
_entity_poly.entity_id
_entity_poly.type
_entity_poly.pdbx_seq_one_letter_code
_entity_poly.pdbx_strand_id
1 'polypeptide(L)'
;MKYVISWFERPQGSPMEYENAQKRILEVFGQWKAPGNFKIDFFVIRVGEWGGHMLMECDDLVTIHKFCSMLPAFVFEVRPVIPVEEAVRGELEVIAWRDGLKGK
;
A
#
# COMPACT_ATOMS: atom_id res chain seq x y z
N MET A 1 -10.85 6.38 3.63
CA MET A 1 -10.65 4.96 3.26
C MET A 1 -9.26 4.50 3.64
N LYS A 2 -9.14 3.23 3.97
CA LYS A 2 -7.85 2.63 4.30
C LYS A 2 -7.30 1.82 3.13
N TYR A 3 -5.99 1.87 2.98
CA TYR A 3 -5.27 1.16 1.92
C TYR A 3 -4.04 0.48 2.50
N VAL A 4 -3.70 -0.67 1.95
CA VAL A 4 -2.36 -1.25 2.12
C VAL A 4 -1.57 -0.91 0.87
N ILE A 5 -0.47 -0.22 1.07
CA ILE A 5 0.50 0.08 0.01
C ILE A 5 1.66 -0.87 0.20
N SER A 6 1.97 -1.66 -0.82
CA SER A 6 3.12 -2.56 -0.83
C SER A 6 4.04 -2.15 -1.96
N TRP A 7 5.35 -2.23 -1.76
CA TRP A 7 6.28 -1.85 -2.81
C TRP A 7 7.42 -2.84 -2.92
N PHE A 8 7.91 -2.93 -4.14
CA PHE A 8 8.93 -3.90 -4.55
C PHE A 8 9.95 -3.16 -5.40
N GLU A 9 11.24 -3.41 -5.17
CA GLU A 9 12.30 -2.77 -5.93
C GLU A 9 12.29 -3.22 -7.39
N ARG A 10 12.40 -2.26 -8.31
CA ARG A 10 12.57 -2.59 -9.73
C ARG A 10 13.95 -3.16 -9.96
N PRO A 11 14.12 -4.12 -10.89
CA PRO A 11 15.45 -4.61 -11.24
C PRO A 11 16.37 -3.48 -11.71
N GLN A 12 17.64 -3.56 -11.30
CA GLN A 12 18.69 -2.64 -11.69
C GLN A 12 19.72 -3.37 -12.56
N GLY A 13 20.54 -2.62 -13.29
CA GLY A 13 21.52 -3.18 -14.23
C GLY A 13 22.79 -3.69 -13.57
N SER A 14 23.11 -3.24 -12.36
CA SER A 14 24.35 -3.61 -11.67
C SER A 14 24.24 -3.40 -10.16
N PRO A 15 25.14 -4.02 -9.37
CA PRO A 15 25.16 -3.76 -7.92
C PRO A 15 25.34 -2.28 -7.58
N MET A 16 26.13 -1.54 -8.36
CA MET A 16 26.34 -0.11 -8.14
C MET A 16 25.05 0.69 -8.35
N GLU A 17 24.24 0.30 -9.31
CA GLU A 17 22.96 0.97 -9.56
C GLU A 17 21.98 0.72 -8.40
N TYR A 18 21.99 -0.49 -7.80
CA TYR A 18 21.21 -0.76 -6.59
C TYR A 18 21.66 0.14 -5.44
N GLU A 19 22.96 0.28 -5.23
CA GLU A 19 23.50 1.14 -4.17
C GLU A 19 23.11 2.60 -4.39
N ASN A 20 23.19 3.09 -5.62
CA ASN A 20 22.80 4.46 -5.95
C ASN A 20 21.31 4.68 -5.76
N ALA A 21 20.47 3.71 -6.13
CA ALA A 21 19.03 3.77 -5.92
C ALA A 21 18.70 3.82 -4.42
N GLN A 22 19.38 3.03 -3.61
CA GLN A 22 19.21 3.04 -2.15
C GLN A 22 19.47 4.41 -1.56
N LYS A 23 20.60 5.03 -1.94
CA LYS A 23 20.94 6.38 -1.46
C LYS A 23 19.89 7.39 -1.84
N ARG A 24 19.42 7.34 -3.10
CA ARG A 24 18.44 8.28 -3.60
C ARG A 24 17.08 8.12 -2.89
N ILE A 25 16.68 6.88 -2.66
CA ILE A 25 15.44 6.56 -1.93
C ILE A 25 15.50 7.19 -0.53
N LEU A 26 16.61 7.01 0.18
CA LEU A 26 16.76 7.57 1.53
C LEU A 26 16.77 9.08 1.52
N GLU A 27 17.41 9.72 0.54
CA GLU A 27 17.41 11.17 0.39
C GLU A 27 15.99 11.71 0.18
N VAL A 28 15.27 11.13 -0.78
CA VAL A 28 13.92 11.58 -1.13
C VAL A 28 12.96 11.35 0.02
N PHE A 29 12.97 10.13 0.57
CA PHE A 29 12.06 9.78 1.67
C PHE A 29 12.38 10.58 2.93
N GLY A 30 13.66 10.85 3.20
CA GLY A 30 14.07 11.66 4.34
C GLY A 30 13.57 13.09 4.30
N GLN A 31 13.28 13.63 3.10
CA GLN A 31 12.74 14.98 2.92
C GLN A 31 11.21 14.99 2.87
N TRP A 32 10.60 13.83 2.69
CA TRP A 32 9.15 13.74 2.57
C TRP A 32 8.48 13.89 3.93
N LYS A 33 7.40 14.67 3.94
CA LYS A 33 6.52 14.81 5.11
C LYS A 33 5.12 14.43 4.68
N ALA A 34 4.51 13.53 5.43
CA ALA A 34 3.14 13.10 5.14
C ALA A 34 2.19 14.29 5.18
N PRO A 35 1.41 14.52 4.12
CA PRO A 35 0.35 15.53 4.16
C PRO A 35 -0.65 15.24 5.28
N GLY A 36 -1.37 16.28 5.72
CA GLY A 36 -2.33 16.13 6.82
C GLY A 36 -3.45 15.15 6.55
N ASN A 37 -3.77 14.89 5.27
CA ASN A 37 -4.78 13.91 4.86
C ASN A 37 -4.22 12.53 4.58
N PHE A 38 -2.95 12.27 4.90
CA PHE A 38 -2.28 10.98 4.72
C PHE A 38 -1.86 10.47 6.09
N LYS A 39 -2.64 9.56 6.67
CA LYS A 39 -2.40 9.04 8.01
C LYS A 39 -1.83 7.65 7.93
N ILE A 40 -0.64 7.46 8.51
CA ILE A 40 0.05 6.17 8.51
C ILE A 40 -0.29 5.45 9.81
N ASP A 41 -0.87 4.24 9.70
CA ASP A 41 -1.16 3.38 10.84
C ASP A 41 0.05 2.51 11.18
N PHE A 42 0.66 1.90 10.16
CA PHE A 42 1.94 1.23 10.32
C PHE A 42 2.75 1.31 9.03
N PHE A 43 4.05 1.14 9.18
CA PHE A 43 5.03 1.17 8.09
C PHE A 43 6.11 0.16 8.45
N VAL A 44 6.24 -0.89 7.67
CA VAL A 44 7.18 -1.99 7.93
C VAL A 44 7.92 -2.38 6.66
N ILE A 45 9.13 -2.89 6.84
CA ILE A 45 9.98 -3.35 5.75
C ILE A 45 10.09 -4.86 5.81
N ARG A 46 10.05 -5.52 4.67
CA ARG A 46 10.32 -6.96 4.58
C ARG A 46 11.79 -7.20 4.85
N VAL A 47 12.09 -8.10 5.78
CA VAL A 47 13.46 -8.39 6.17
C VAL A 47 14.26 -8.88 4.97
N GLY A 48 15.41 -8.27 4.74
CA GLY A 48 16.31 -8.64 3.64
C GLY A 48 15.98 -8.04 2.29
N GLU A 49 14.99 -7.14 2.21
CA GLU A 49 14.54 -6.53 0.95
C GLU A 49 14.46 -5.01 1.06
N TRP A 50 14.54 -4.34 -0.08
CA TRP A 50 14.18 -2.93 -0.21
C TRP A 50 12.73 -2.85 -0.66
N GLY A 51 11.84 -3.05 0.27
CA GLY A 51 10.42 -2.98 0.05
C GLY A 51 9.66 -3.30 1.32
N GLY A 52 8.42 -2.95 1.36
CA GLY A 52 7.65 -3.11 2.58
C GLY A 52 6.16 -2.94 2.37
N HIS A 53 5.50 -2.66 3.48
CA HIS A 53 4.05 -2.50 3.53
C HIS A 53 3.70 -1.31 4.43
N MET A 54 2.67 -0.58 4.03
CA MET A 54 2.15 0.52 4.82
C MET A 54 0.64 0.42 4.86
N LEU A 55 0.07 0.42 6.06
CA LEU A 55 -1.37 0.62 6.22
C LEU A 55 -1.59 2.11 6.47
N MET A 56 -2.43 2.73 5.67
CA MET A 56 -2.65 4.16 5.75
C MET A 56 -4.10 4.52 5.43
N GLU A 57 -4.48 5.71 5.81
CA GLU A 57 -5.81 6.25 5.56
C GLU A 57 -5.70 7.55 4.79
N CYS A 58 -6.46 7.66 3.71
CA CYS A 58 -6.51 8.86 2.88
C CYS A 58 -7.77 8.83 2.01
N ASP A 59 -8.39 9.98 1.81
CA ASP A 59 -9.58 10.09 0.97
C ASP A 59 -9.28 10.70 -0.40
N ASP A 60 -8.02 11.04 -0.66
CA ASP A 60 -7.60 11.65 -1.92
C ASP A 60 -6.63 10.74 -2.66
N LEU A 61 -7.11 10.13 -3.74
CA LEU A 61 -6.30 9.24 -4.56
C LEU A 61 -5.11 9.93 -5.21
N VAL A 62 -5.22 11.24 -5.50
CA VAL A 62 -4.11 12.01 -6.07
C VAL A 62 -2.96 12.09 -5.07
N THR A 63 -3.27 12.29 -3.79
CA THR A 63 -2.25 12.31 -2.73
C THR A 63 -1.51 10.96 -2.65
N ILE A 64 -2.24 9.85 -2.73
CA ILE A 64 -1.65 8.50 -2.75
C ILE A 64 -0.77 8.32 -3.98
N HIS A 65 -1.26 8.74 -5.15
CA HIS A 65 -0.50 8.66 -6.40
C HIS A 65 0.81 9.44 -6.31
N LYS A 66 0.77 10.65 -5.74
CA LYS A 66 1.98 11.46 -5.54
C LYS A 66 3.01 10.75 -4.66
N PHE A 67 2.55 10.12 -3.59
CA PHE A 67 3.45 9.34 -2.72
C PHE A 67 4.15 8.24 -3.52
N CYS A 68 3.40 7.46 -4.29
CA CYS A 68 3.97 6.38 -5.10
C CYS A 68 4.91 6.91 -6.18
N SER A 69 4.60 8.07 -6.77
CA SER A 69 5.38 8.65 -7.88
C SER A 69 6.72 9.22 -7.45
N MET A 70 6.88 9.57 -6.19
CA MET A 70 8.15 10.20 -5.75
C MET A 70 9.31 9.21 -5.64
N LEU A 71 9.04 7.89 -5.66
CA LEU A 71 10.05 6.85 -5.54
C LEU A 71 10.00 5.91 -6.76
N PRO A 72 10.51 6.34 -7.93
CA PRO A 72 10.39 5.57 -9.17
C PRO A 72 11.21 4.27 -9.17
N ALA A 73 12.12 4.08 -8.20
CA ALA A 73 12.86 2.83 -8.06
C ALA A 73 11.98 1.65 -7.63
N PHE A 74 10.75 1.92 -7.19
CA PHE A 74 9.82 0.90 -6.73
C PHE A 74 8.63 0.72 -7.66
N VAL A 75 8.09 -0.49 -7.64
CA VAL A 75 6.74 -0.79 -8.13
C VAL A 75 5.82 -0.80 -6.91
N PHE A 76 4.72 -0.06 -6.98
CA PHE A 76 3.76 0.04 -5.89
C PHE A 76 2.47 -0.71 -6.21
N GLU A 77 1.92 -1.39 -5.20
CA GLU A 77 0.57 -1.93 -5.24
C GLU A 77 -0.25 -1.22 -4.17
N VAL A 78 -1.36 -0.63 -4.55
CA VAL A 78 -2.25 0.08 -3.64
C VAL A 78 -3.58 -0.65 -3.62
N ARG A 79 -3.96 -1.20 -2.47
CA ARG A 79 -5.18 -1.98 -2.35
C ARG A 79 -6.06 -1.43 -1.24
N PRO A 80 -7.33 -1.12 -1.53
CA PRO A 80 -8.26 -0.74 -0.47
C PRO A 80 -8.52 -1.93 0.44
N VAL A 81 -8.67 -1.66 1.72
CA VAL A 81 -8.91 -2.68 2.74
C VAL A 81 -10.00 -2.23 3.68
N ILE A 82 -10.65 -3.19 4.32
CA ILE A 82 -11.66 -2.95 5.34
C ILE A 82 -11.35 -3.82 6.57
N PRO A 83 -11.84 -3.43 7.76
CA PRO A 83 -11.69 -4.28 8.94
C PRO A 83 -12.36 -5.64 8.75
N VAL A 84 -11.80 -6.65 9.39
CA VAL A 84 -12.31 -8.03 9.30
C VAL A 84 -13.79 -8.10 9.68
N GLU A 85 -14.22 -7.37 10.70
CA GLU A 85 -15.61 -7.36 11.16
C GLU A 85 -16.57 -6.89 10.09
N GLU A 86 -16.18 -5.88 9.31
CA GLU A 86 -16.99 -5.37 8.19
C GLU A 86 -17.04 -6.39 7.05
N ALA A 87 -15.93 -7.03 6.76
CA ALA A 87 -15.87 -8.07 5.74
C ALA A 87 -16.76 -9.26 6.11
N VAL A 88 -16.69 -9.72 7.36
CA VAL A 88 -17.53 -10.82 7.86
C VAL A 88 -19.03 -10.46 7.77
N ARG A 89 -19.39 -9.25 8.16
CA ARG A 89 -20.78 -8.79 8.08
C ARG A 89 -21.29 -8.83 6.63
N GLY A 90 -20.47 -8.34 5.70
CA GLY A 90 -20.79 -8.41 4.27
C GLY A 90 -20.96 -9.84 3.78
N GLU A 91 -20.07 -10.74 4.18
CA GLU A 91 -20.14 -12.15 3.82
C GLU A 91 -21.45 -12.81 4.32
N LEU A 92 -21.83 -12.51 5.57
CA LEU A 92 -23.07 -13.06 6.13
C LEU A 92 -24.29 -12.58 5.36
N GLU A 93 -24.31 -11.34 4.92
CA GLU A 93 -25.37 -10.80 4.08
C GLU A 93 -25.46 -11.53 2.73
N VAL A 94 -24.31 -11.79 2.10
CA VAL A 94 -24.25 -12.52 0.83
C VAL A 94 -24.71 -13.97 1.01
N ILE A 95 -24.28 -14.62 2.08
CA ILE A 95 -24.69 -15.99 2.40
C ILE A 95 -26.21 -16.07 2.58
N ALA A 96 -26.77 -15.14 3.34
CA ALA A 96 -28.22 -15.07 3.55
C ALA A 96 -28.98 -14.86 2.24
N TRP A 97 -28.46 -14.01 1.36
CA TRP A 97 -29.04 -13.78 0.04
C TRP A 97 -29.02 -15.04 -0.81
N ARG A 98 -27.87 -15.75 -0.86
CA ARG A 98 -27.77 -17.01 -1.61
C ARG A 98 -28.72 -18.07 -1.07
N ASP A 99 -28.83 -18.18 0.24
CA ASP A 99 -29.74 -19.15 0.86
C ASP A 99 -31.21 -18.85 0.51
N GLY A 100 -31.53 -17.58 0.34
CA GLY A 100 -32.86 -17.16 -0.10
C GLY A 100 -33.21 -17.56 -1.54
N LEU A 101 -32.21 -17.98 -2.34
CA LEU A 101 -32.44 -18.45 -3.71
C LEU A 101 -32.87 -19.92 -3.75
N LYS A 102 -32.71 -20.67 -2.66
CA LYS A 102 -33.08 -22.07 -2.59
C LYS A 102 -34.58 -22.23 -2.73
N GLY A 103 -35.01 -23.18 -3.57
CA GLY A 103 -36.45 -23.44 -3.81
C GLY A 103 -37.10 -22.48 -4.80
N LYS A 104 -36.36 -21.64 -5.42
CA LYS A 104 -36.82 -20.71 -6.44
C LYS A 104 -36.84 -21.34 -7.81
#